data_e54a39b15744f513e98fe39a3e1b86ce
#
_entry.id   e54a39b15744f513e98fe39a3e1b86ce
#
_cell.length_a   1.000
_cell.length_b   1.000
_cell.length_c   1.000
_cell.angle_alpha   90.00
_cell.angle_beta   90.00
_cell.angle_gamma   90.00
#
_symmetry.space_group_name_H-M   'P 1'
#
loop_
_entity.id
_entity.type
_entity.pdbx_description
1 polymer ?
#
loop_
_entity_poly.entity_id
_entity_poly.type
_entity_poly.pdbx_seq_one_letter_code
_entity_poly.pdbx_strand_id
1 'polypeptide(L)' 'VPALRDALSDICTKIHPKMTIHDLRVVQGAAHVNVVFDCVVPYDCQMSETEIRRRMNDELEKEYPGYTCIATLERSYTE' A
#
# COMPACT_ATOMS: atom_id res chain seq x y z
N VAL A 1 8.10 -8.05 -10.49
CA VAL A 1 9.41 -7.46 -10.32
C VAL A 1 9.63 -7.14 -8.86
N PRO A 2 10.74 -7.59 -8.28
CA PRO A 2 10.99 -7.38 -6.84
C PRO A 2 10.96 -5.91 -6.43
N ALA A 3 11.36 -5.01 -7.31
CA ALA A 3 11.45 -3.60 -6.98
C ALA A 3 10.11 -2.98 -6.58
N LEU A 4 9.03 -3.38 -7.26
CA LEU A 4 7.71 -2.83 -6.93
C LEU A 4 7.26 -3.27 -5.54
N ARG A 5 7.44 -4.54 -5.23
CA ARG A 5 7.09 -5.06 -3.91
C ARG A 5 7.92 -4.38 -2.83
N ASP A 6 9.20 -4.21 -3.08
CA ASP A 6 10.08 -3.56 -2.13
C ASP A 6 9.69 -2.11 -1.92
N ALA A 7 9.33 -1.41 -3.01
CA ALA A 7 8.90 -0.03 -2.91
C ALA A 7 7.65 0.11 -2.06
N LEU A 8 6.67 -0.79 -2.26
CA LEU A 8 5.45 -0.76 -1.48
C LEU A 8 5.69 -1.10 -0.03
N SER A 9 6.57 -2.07 0.23
CA SER A 9 6.94 -2.43 1.59
C SER A 9 7.58 -1.25 2.30
N ASP A 10 8.47 -0.52 1.61
CA ASP A 10 9.10 0.66 2.18
C ASP A 10 8.08 1.76 2.47
N ILE A 11 7.12 1.96 1.56
CA ILE A 11 6.07 2.96 1.77
C ILE A 11 5.26 2.61 3.02
N CYS A 12 4.88 1.35 3.15
CA CYS A 12 4.10 0.91 4.31
C CYS A 12 4.90 1.09 5.60
N THR A 13 6.19 0.77 5.56
CA THR A 13 7.04 0.91 6.74
C THR A 13 7.17 2.36 7.17
N LYS A 14 7.16 3.29 6.22
CA LYS A 14 7.19 4.72 6.54
C LYS A 14 5.92 5.17 7.24
N ILE A 15 4.78 4.55 6.90
CA ILE A 15 3.51 4.87 7.55
C ILE A 15 3.48 4.28 8.95
N HIS A 16 3.86 3.02 9.08
CA HIS A 16 3.96 2.36 10.38
C HIS A 16 4.91 1.18 10.25
N PRO A 17 5.87 1.04 11.18
CA PRO A 17 6.92 0.01 11.04
C PRO A 17 6.41 -1.42 11.04
N LYS A 18 5.22 -1.68 11.57
CA LYS A 18 4.67 -3.03 11.62
C LYS A 18 3.61 -3.29 10.55
N MET A 19 3.39 -2.34 9.66
CA MET A 19 2.42 -2.52 8.58
C MET A 19 2.98 -3.50 7.56
N THR A 20 2.13 -4.46 7.12
CA THR A 20 2.55 -5.49 6.17
C THR A 20 1.59 -5.57 5.01
N ILE A 21 2.09 -6.08 3.88
CA ILE A 21 1.27 -6.27 2.69
C ILE A 21 1.28 -7.75 2.29
N HIS A 22 0.18 -8.19 1.69
CA HIS A 22 -0.01 -9.58 1.27
C HIS A 22 -0.75 -9.62 -0.06
N ASP A 23 -0.56 -10.72 -0.79
CA ASP A 23 -1.29 -11.01 -2.03
C ASP A 23 -1.18 -9.92 -3.07
N LEU A 24 0.03 -9.46 -3.29
CA LEU A 24 0.31 -8.41 -4.26
C LEU A 24 0.08 -8.89 -5.68
N ARG A 25 -0.73 -8.14 -6.44
CA ARG A 25 -1.01 -8.42 -7.84
C ARG A 25 -0.97 -7.11 -8.62
N VAL A 26 -0.55 -7.21 -9.88
CA VAL A 26 -0.52 -6.07 -10.77
C VAL A 26 -1.52 -6.32 -11.89
N VAL A 27 -2.45 -5.37 -12.07
CA VAL A 27 -3.48 -5.48 -13.08
C VAL A 27 -3.32 -4.32 -14.06
N GLN A 28 -3.07 -4.66 -15.32
CA GLN A 28 -2.89 -3.65 -16.36
C GLN A 28 -4.22 -3.03 -16.72
N GLY A 29 -4.33 -1.72 -16.55
CA GLY A 29 -5.53 -0.98 -16.93
C GLY A 29 -5.35 -0.30 -18.28
N ALA A 30 -6.42 0.38 -18.73
CA ALA A 30 -6.37 1.05 -20.02
C ALA A 30 -5.50 2.31 -19.98
N ALA A 31 -5.59 3.06 -18.88
CA ALA A 31 -4.88 4.34 -18.74
C ALA A 31 -3.79 4.30 -17.69
N HIS A 32 -3.84 3.31 -16.79
CA HIS A 32 -2.84 3.22 -15.72
C HIS A 32 -2.78 1.78 -15.22
N VAL A 33 -1.80 1.52 -14.39
CA VAL A 33 -1.55 0.19 -13.82
C VAL A 33 -2.10 0.17 -12.40
N ASN A 34 -2.91 -0.85 -12.10
CA ASN A 34 -3.46 -1.02 -10.76
C ASN A 34 -2.64 -2.04 -9.99
N VAL A 35 -2.25 -1.66 -8.78
CA VAL A 35 -1.51 -2.55 -7.88
C VAL A 35 -2.46 -2.94 -6.77
N VAL A 36 -2.85 -4.21 -6.75
CA VAL A 36 -3.88 -4.71 -5.83
C VAL A 36 -3.22 -5.54 -4.75
N PHE A 37 -3.53 -5.27 -3.50
CA PHE A 37 -2.94 -6.02 -2.40
C PHE A 37 -3.77 -5.86 -1.13
N ASP A 38 -3.51 -6.78 -0.20
CA ASP A 38 -4.07 -6.70 1.14
C ASP A 38 -3.03 -6.07 2.05
N CYS A 39 -3.47 -5.20 2.94
CA CYS A 39 -2.58 -4.51 3.86
C CYS A 39 -3.11 -4.67 5.27
N VAL A 40 -2.27 -5.18 6.18
CA VAL A 40 -2.64 -5.28 7.59
C VAL A 40 -2.15 -4.05 8.30
N VAL A 41 -3.09 -3.29 8.86
CA VAL A 41 -2.81 -2.07 9.58
C VAL A 41 -2.73 -2.39 11.07
N PRO A 42 -1.60 -2.06 11.74
CA PRO A 42 -1.48 -2.35 13.16
C PRO A 42 -2.56 -1.63 13.98
N TYR A 43 -2.93 -2.25 15.08
CA TYR A 43 -4.03 -1.74 15.90
C TYR A 43 -3.73 -0.35 16.47
N ASP A 44 -2.47 -0.04 16.69
CA ASP A 44 -2.07 1.25 17.28
C ASP A 44 -1.78 2.32 16.23
N CYS A 45 -2.04 2.04 14.96
CA CYS A 45 -1.88 3.04 13.92
C CYS A 45 -3.02 4.05 14.03
N GLN A 46 -2.67 5.32 14.16
CA GLN A 46 -3.66 6.37 14.39
C GLN A 46 -4.16 7.03 13.12
N MET A 47 -3.58 6.68 12.00
CA MET A 47 -3.95 7.24 10.73
C MET A 47 -5.24 6.59 10.23
N SER A 48 -6.16 7.38 9.66
CA SER A 48 -7.40 6.86 9.11
C SER A 48 -7.12 6.08 7.83
N GLU A 49 -8.08 5.24 7.42
CA GLU A 49 -7.93 4.49 6.18
C GLU A 49 -7.78 5.42 4.97
N THR A 50 -8.57 6.49 4.95
CA THR A 50 -8.48 7.48 3.86
C THR A 50 -7.09 8.06 3.79
N GLU A 51 -6.52 8.41 4.93
CA GLU A 51 -5.18 8.98 4.99
C GLU A 51 -4.12 7.98 4.55
N ILE A 52 -4.26 6.74 4.98
CA ILE A 52 -3.32 5.69 4.60
C ILE A 52 -3.33 5.49 3.09
N ARG A 53 -4.51 5.40 2.48
CA ARG A 53 -4.63 5.22 1.04
C ARG A 53 -4.02 6.37 0.28
N ARG A 54 -4.27 7.59 0.75
CA ARG A 54 -3.71 8.77 0.10
C ARG A 54 -2.19 8.78 0.17
N ARG A 55 -1.63 8.46 1.34
CA ARG A 55 -0.18 8.38 1.51
C ARG A 55 0.44 7.35 0.59
N MET A 56 -0.18 6.18 0.53
CA MET A 56 0.33 5.11 -0.35
C MET A 56 0.37 5.56 -1.80
N ASN A 57 -0.72 6.17 -2.27
CA ASN A 57 -0.79 6.58 -3.67
C ASN A 57 0.16 7.73 -3.96
N ASP A 58 0.28 8.70 -3.05
CA ASP A 58 1.19 9.82 -3.25
C ASP A 58 2.63 9.33 -3.34
N GLU A 59 3.03 8.42 -2.46
CA GLU A 59 4.40 7.91 -2.47
C GLU A 59 4.67 7.03 -3.68
N LEU A 60 3.69 6.20 -4.06
CA LEU A 60 3.88 5.34 -5.21
C LEU A 60 3.99 6.14 -6.50
N GLU A 61 3.19 7.19 -6.63
CA GLU A 61 3.20 8.03 -7.82
C GLU A 61 4.58 8.65 -8.07
N LYS A 62 5.31 8.95 -7.00
CA LYS A 62 6.63 9.54 -7.13
C LYS A 62 7.62 8.62 -7.84
N GLU A 63 7.52 7.32 -7.59
CA GLU A 63 8.46 6.35 -8.16
C GLU A 63 7.90 5.64 -9.38
N TYR A 64 6.58 5.50 -9.43
CA TYR A 64 5.90 4.77 -10.50
C TYR A 64 4.73 5.60 -11.01
N PRO A 65 5.01 6.64 -11.82
CA PRO A 65 3.93 7.47 -12.36
C PRO A 65 2.94 6.61 -13.15
N GLY A 66 1.66 6.84 -12.93
CA GLY A 66 0.61 6.08 -13.58
C GLY A 66 0.21 4.81 -12.86
N TYR A 67 0.82 4.51 -11.72
CA TYR A 67 0.45 3.36 -10.90
C TYR A 67 -0.50 3.81 -9.80
N THR A 68 -1.52 3.00 -9.52
CA THR A 68 -2.51 3.28 -8.48
C THR A 68 -2.60 2.10 -7.53
N CYS A 69 -2.56 2.38 -6.24
CA CYS A 69 -2.74 1.37 -5.21
C CYS A 69 -4.22 1.10 -4.99
N ILE A 70 -4.59 -0.17 -5.02
CA ILE A 70 -5.94 -0.61 -4.62
C ILE A 70 -5.72 -1.58 -3.47
N ALA A 71 -5.79 -1.05 -2.25
CA ALA A 71 -5.47 -1.81 -1.06
C ALA A 71 -6.72 -2.15 -0.27
N THR A 72 -6.83 -3.40 0.14
CA THR A 72 -7.82 -3.81 1.12
C THR A 72 -7.16 -3.68 2.48
N LEU A 73 -7.63 -2.74 3.28
CA LEU A 73 -7.04 -2.45 4.58
C LEU A 73 -7.75 -3.26 5.66
N GLU A 74 -6.99 -4.07 6.37
CA GLU A 74 -7.50 -4.87 7.48
C GLU A 74 -6.80 -4.41 8.74
N ARG A 75 -7.58 -3.95 9.70
CA ARG A 75 -7.00 -3.50 10.96
C ARG A 75 -6.84 -4.66 11.91
N SER A 76 -5.64 -4.80 12.43
CA SER A 76 -5.35 -5.81 13.44
C SER A 76 -5.82 -5.29 14.80
N TYR A 77 -6.56 -6.10 15.52
CA TYR A 77 -7.04 -5.73 16.86
C TYR A 77 -6.18 -6.34 17.96
N THR A 78 -5.23 -7.16 17.59
CA THR A 78 -4.26 -7.74 18.54
C THR A 78 -2.88 -7.61 17.96
N GLU A 79 -1.89 -7.71 18.83
CA GLU A 79 -0.53 -7.66 18.35
C GLU A 79 -0.14 -8.97 17.65
#